data_90bf1cb565832bf934dff62e9a490fc1
#
_entry.id   90bf1cb565832bf934dff62e9a490fc1
#
_cell.length_a   1.000
_cell.length_b   1.000
_cell.length_c   1.000
_cell.angle_alpha   90.00
_cell.angle_beta   90.00
_cell.angle_gamma   90.00
#
_symmetry.space_group_name_H-M   'P 1'
#
loop_
_entity.id
_entity.type
_entity.pdbx_description
1 polymer ?
#
loop_
_entity_poly.entity_id
_entity_poly.type
_entity_poly.pdbx_seq_one_letter_code
_entity_poly.pdbx_strand_id
1 'polypeptide(L)'
;MTTSNLCIISVAITGSLPKKADNPAVPISVAEQVESTHAAFEAGATLVHLHVRNDDGTPSSAPERFAQVLDGIRKHAPGMITQVSTGGRSGAGRERGGMLSLKPDMASLATGSVNFPTRVYDNSPELVDWLANEMKRYGIKPEVEAFDLSMIFQAAAMQKDGRIPGHLHVQFVMGVRNAMPVDRDVFEFYVKTLKRLSPEATWTGAGIGKDQLTLARWSLELGGHCRTGLEDNVRLDKTTLAPSNAALVAQTARLCEEFGRKPATAAEARRLLGLAPVPAVQAAA
;
A
#
# COMPACT_ATOMS: atom_id res chain seq x y z
N MET A 1 7.38 6.26 -24.44
CA MET A 1 6.50 6.84 -23.44
C MET A 1 7.37 7.61 -22.46
N THR A 2 7.15 8.91 -22.31
CA THR A 2 7.85 9.70 -21.28
C THR A 2 7.41 9.18 -19.93
N THR A 3 8.33 8.59 -19.18
CA THR A 3 8.08 8.25 -17.76
C THR A 3 7.65 9.52 -17.05
N SER A 4 6.49 9.48 -16.39
CA SER A 4 6.04 10.60 -15.58
C SER A 4 7.14 10.94 -14.57
N ASN A 5 7.49 12.22 -14.44
CA ASN A 5 8.40 12.67 -13.39
C ASN A 5 7.76 12.66 -11.98
N LEU A 6 6.49 12.21 -11.90
CA LEU A 6 5.74 12.12 -10.65
C LEU A 6 5.92 10.76 -9.98
N CYS A 7 6.08 10.76 -8.66
CA CYS A 7 6.13 9.56 -7.84
C CYS A 7 5.02 9.60 -6.79
N ILE A 8 4.15 8.59 -6.78
CA ILE A 8 3.23 8.36 -5.66
C ILE A 8 4.06 7.82 -4.50
N ILE A 9 3.96 8.44 -3.34
CA ILE A 9 4.52 7.92 -2.09
C ILE A 9 3.37 7.32 -1.28
N SER A 10 3.37 6.00 -1.17
CA SER A 10 2.46 5.27 -0.29
C SER A 10 3.09 5.14 1.10
N VAL A 11 2.32 5.42 2.14
CA VAL A 11 2.76 5.24 3.52
C VAL A 11 1.98 4.12 4.21
N ALA A 12 2.67 3.08 4.66
CA ALA A 12 2.12 1.98 5.45
C ALA A 12 2.42 2.23 6.93
N ILE A 13 1.42 2.78 7.65
CA ILE A 13 1.68 3.44 8.93
C ILE A 13 1.83 2.50 10.12
N THR A 14 1.17 1.32 10.11
CA THR A 14 1.01 0.49 11.31
C THR A 14 1.33 -0.98 11.09
N GLY A 15 0.77 -1.57 10.03
CA GLY A 15 0.86 -3.00 9.77
C GLY A 15 0.23 -3.89 10.84
N SER A 16 0.49 -5.19 10.72
CA SER A 16 0.01 -6.21 11.67
C SER A 16 1.09 -6.72 12.63
N LEU A 17 2.36 -6.47 12.37
CA LEU A 17 3.48 -7.01 13.14
C LEU A 17 4.14 -5.99 14.07
N PRO A 18 4.55 -4.79 13.61
CA PRO A 18 5.28 -3.85 14.44
C PRO A 18 4.51 -3.46 15.69
N LYS A 19 5.22 -3.33 16.80
CA LYS A 19 4.69 -2.96 18.11
C LYS A 19 5.40 -1.71 18.61
N LYS A 20 4.83 -1.03 19.61
CA LYS A 20 5.51 0.07 20.32
C LYS A 20 6.83 -0.34 20.98
N ALA A 21 6.98 -1.63 21.30
CA ALA A 21 8.25 -2.18 21.80
C ALA A 21 9.35 -2.23 20.71
N ASP A 22 8.98 -2.36 19.44
CA ASP A 22 9.93 -2.34 18.32
C ASP A 22 10.31 -0.90 17.95
N ASN A 23 9.32 -0.01 18.00
CA ASN A 23 9.48 1.44 17.85
C ASN A 23 8.29 2.16 18.49
N PRO A 24 8.49 3.05 19.48
CA PRO A 24 7.43 3.80 20.15
C PRO A 24 6.54 4.63 19.22
N ALA A 25 7.06 5.00 18.04
CA ALA A 25 6.35 5.79 17.04
C ALA A 25 5.32 4.99 16.22
N VAL A 26 5.23 3.66 16.38
CA VAL A 26 4.20 2.84 15.70
C VAL A 26 2.81 3.25 16.20
N PRO A 27 1.93 3.79 15.32
CA PRO A 27 0.60 4.24 15.74
C PRO A 27 -0.34 3.05 15.90
N ILE A 28 -0.95 2.90 17.07
CA ILE A 28 -1.85 1.78 17.39
C ILE A 28 -3.30 2.25 17.49
N SER A 29 -3.57 3.30 18.29
CA SER A 29 -4.93 3.81 18.47
C SER A 29 -5.44 4.55 17.22
N VAL A 30 -6.75 4.72 17.12
CA VAL A 30 -7.37 5.49 16.03
C VAL A 30 -6.80 6.91 15.96
N ALA A 31 -6.65 7.59 17.09
CA ALA A 31 -6.10 8.95 17.13
C ALA A 31 -4.65 8.99 16.63
N GLU A 32 -3.80 8.08 17.09
CA GLU A 32 -2.41 7.98 16.63
C GLU A 32 -2.32 7.69 15.11
N GLN A 33 -3.19 6.83 14.58
CA GLN A 33 -3.19 6.51 13.15
C GLN A 33 -3.64 7.71 12.30
N VAL A 34 -4.64 8.46 12.74
CA VAL A 34 -5.10 9.68 12.06
C VAL A 34 -4.02 10.75 12.09
N GLU A 35 -3.43 11.02 13.26
CA GLU A 35 -2.35 12.00 13.40
C GLU A 35 -1.13 11.62 12.57
N SER A 36 -0.70 10.36 12.62
CA SER A 36 0.42 9.85 11.82
C SER A 36 0.16 9.95 10.33
N THR A 37 -1.08 9.70 9.89
CA THR A 37 -1.47 9.86 8.47
C THR A 37 -1.44 11.32 8.06
N HIS A 38 -1.98 12.23 8.88
CA HIS A 38 -1.94 13.66 8.61
C HIS A 38 -0.48 14.17 8.49
N ALA A 39 0.37 13.84 9.45
CA ALA A 39 1.79 14.22 9.39
C ALA A 39 2.52 13.63 8.16
N ALA A 40 2.20 12.40 7.76
CA ALA A 40 2.75 11.77 6.56
C ALA A 40 2.24 12.45 5.27
N PHE A 41 0.97 12.88 5.24
CA PHE A 41 0.39 13.64 4.13
C PHE A 41 1.11 14.98 3.93
N GLU A 42 1.32 15.74 5.01
CA GLU A 42 2.09 17.00 4.98
C GLU A 42 3.55 16.79 4.54
N ALA A 43 4.12 15.62 4.82
CA ALA A 43 5.47 15.25 4.38
C ALA A 43 5.56 14.79 2.91
N GLY A 44 4.42 14.65 2.20
CA GLY A 44 4.36 14.33 0.77
C GLY A 44 3.83 12.94 0.41
N ALA A 45 3.32 12.15 1.37
CA ALA A 45 2.58 10.94 1.05
C ALA A 45 1.20 11.28 0.49
N THR A 46 0.73 10.52 -0.49
CA THR A 46 -0.60 10.74 -1.11
C THR A 46 -1.50 9.52 -1.07
N LEU A 47 -0.97 8.39 -0.63
CA LEU A 47 -1.71 7.16 -0.38
C LEU A 47 -1.32 6.62 0.99
N VAL A 48 -2.31 6.25 1.82
CA VAL A 48 -2.08 5.58 3.10
C VAL A 48 -2.61 4.15 3.04
N HIS A 49 -1.76 3.20 3.44
CA HIS A 49 -2.12 1.80 3.66
C HIS A 49 -2.47 1.57 5.13
N LEU A 50 -3.67 1.05 5.38
CA LEU A 50 -4.27 0.99 6.70
C LEU A 50 -4.44 -0.44 7.20
N HIS A 51 -3.91 -0.68 8.39
CA HIS A 51 -4.29 -1.76 9.29
C HIS A 51 -4.83 -1.15 10.58
N VAL A 52 -5.88 -1.74 11.14
CA VAL A 52 -6.37 -1.31 12.46
C VAL A 52 -5.99 -2.33 13.52
N ARG A 53 -5.91 -1.86 14.75
CA ARG A 53 -5.51 -2.64 15.93
C ARG A 53 -6.60 -2.56 17.01
N ASN A 54 -6.70 -3.61 17.80
CA ASN A 54 -7.44 -3.57 19.06
C ASN A 54 -6.69 -2.71 20.09
N ASP A 55 -7.34 -2.38 21.20
CA ASP A 55 -6.74 -1.52 22.24
C ASP A 55 -5.53 -2.15 22.92
N ASP A 56 -5.44 -3.49 22.91
CA ASP A 56 -4.28 -4.26 23.37
C ASP A 56 -3.13 -4.32 22.31
N GLY A 57 -3.33 -3.70 21.16
CA GLY A 57 -2.36 -3.68 20.05
C GLY A 57 -2.40 -4.90 19.14
N THR A 58 -3.30 -5.86 19.37
CA THR A 58 -3.47 -7.01 18.44
C THR A 58 -4.12 -6.57 17.13
N PRO A 59 -3.81 -7.23 15.98
CA PRO A 59 -4.45 -6.93 14.71
C PRO A 59 -5.97 -7.10 14.76
N SER A 60 -6.70 -6.25 14.06
CA SER A 60 -8.16 -6.28 13.98
C SER A 60 -8.64 -6.17 12.54
N SER A 61 -9.76 -6.79 12.22
CA SER A 61 -10.52 -6.61 10.97
C SER A 61 -11.87 -5.91 11.19
N ALA A 62 -12.10 -5.39 12.39
CA ALA A 62 -13.37 -4.77 12.78
C ALA A 62 -13.69 -3.55 11.88
N PRO A 63 -14.80 -3.58 11.12
CA PRO A 63 -15.18 -2.48 10.23
C PRO A 63 -15.37 -1.14 10.97
N GLU A 64 -15.83 -1.19 12.22
CA GLU A 64 -16.08 0.01 13.04
C GLU A 64 -14.76 0.77 13.31
N ARG A 65 -13.66 0.06 13.53
CA ARG A 65 -12.34 0.69 13.73
C ARG A 65 -11.81 1.29 12.44
N PHE A 66 -12.00 0.61 11.30
CA PHE A 66 -11.68 1.18 10.00
C PHE A 66 -12.52 2.43 9.71
N ALA A 67 -13.82 2.42 10.03
CA ALA A 67 -14.69 3.58 9.85
C ALA A 67 -14.15 4.80 10.61
N GLN A 68 -13.79 4.63 11.89
CA GLN A 68 -13.24 5.72 12.71
C GLN A 68 -11.94 6.30 12.14
N VAL A 69 -11.02 5.44 11.67
CA VAL A 69 -9.76 5.89 11.07
C VAL A 69 -10.03 6.61 9.74
N LEU A 70 -10.87 6.02 8.86
CA LEU A 70 -11.22 6.62 7.57
C LEU A 70 -11.90 7.98 7.73
N ASP A 71 -12.81 8.14 8.68
CA ASP A 71 -13.49 9.40 8.95
C ASP A 71 -12.52 10.46 9.49
N GLY A 72 -11.61 10.06 10.37
CA GLY A 72 -10.54 10.92 10.85
C GLY A 72 -9.62 11.39 9.72
N ILE A 73 -9.22 10.49 8.83
CA ILE A 73 -8.37 10.83 7.68
C ILE A 73 -9.09 11.77 6.72
N ARG A 74 -10.36 11.51 6.39
CA ARG A 74 -11.15 12.40 5.52
C ARG A 74 -11.24 13.82 6.08
N LYS A 75 -11.29 13.96 7.40
CA LYS A 75 -11.36 15.25 8.09
C LYS A 75 -10.01 15.98 8.14
N HIS A 76 -8.92 15.28 8.44
CA HIS A 76 -7.63 15.87 8.78
C HIS A 76 -6.58 15.78 7.67
N ALA A 77 -6.75 14.91 6.68
CA ALA A 77 -5.90 14.78 5.50
C ALA A 77 -6.77 14.74 4.22
N PRO A 78 -7.51 15.82 3.90
CA PRO A 78 -8.45 15.84 2.79
C PRO A 78 -7.74 15.59 1.45
N GLY A 79 -8.24 14.61 0.70
CA GLY A 79 -7.66 14.20 -0.57
C GLY A 79 -6.68 13.02 -0.48
N MET A 80 -6.19 12.67 0.71
CA MET A 80 -5.40 11.46 0.91
C MET A 80 -6.13 10.24 0.34
N ILE A 81 -5.45 9.45 -0.49
CA ILE A 81 -5.99 8.20 -1.01
C ILE A 81 -5.94 7.17 0.11
N THR A 82 -7.10 6.62 0.45
CA THR A 82 -7.23 5.62 1.51
C THR A 82 -7.21 4.22 0.92
N GLN A 83 -6.34 3.38 1.44
CA GLN A 83 -6.27 1.96 1.10
C GLN A 83 -6.36 1.12 2.37
N VAL A 84 -7.30 0.18 2.40
CA VAL A 84 -7.45 -0.76 3.50
C VAL A 84 -6.77 -2.09 3.18
N SER A 85 -6.13 -2.69 4.17
CA SER A 85 -5.53 -4.01 4.03
C SER A 85 -6.59 -5.10 4.15
N THR A 86 -6.59 -6.04 3.19
CA THR A 86 -7.31 -7.31 3.30
C THR A 86 -6.41 -8.44 3.79
N GLY A 87 -5.34 -8.12 4.52
CA GLY A 87 -4.34 -9.08 4.97
C GLY A 87 -4.87 -10.12 5.98
N GLY A 88 -4.38 -11.35 5.88
CA GLY A 88 -4.85 -12.49 6.67
C GLY A 88 -4.34 -12.57 8.12
N ARG A 89 -3.70 -11.53 8.67
CA ARG A 89 -3.31 -11.50 10.09
C ARG A 89 -4.39 -10.90 10.98
N SER A 90 -5.29 -10.11 10.40
CA SER A 90 -6.36 -9.42 11.14
C SER A 90 -7.68 -10.19 11.13
N GLY A 91 -7.84 -11.20 10.26
CA GLY A 91 -9.04 -12.01 10.13
C GLY A 91 -8.82 -13.19 9.18
N ALA A 92 -9.79 -14.09 9.09
CA ALA A 92 -9.76 -15.27 8.24
C ALA A 92 -10.86 -15.22 7.17
N GLY A 93 -10.59 -15.83 6.01
CA GLY A 93 -11.58 -15.94 4.94
C GLY A 93 -12.24 -14.59 4.59
N ARG A 94 -13.56 -14.57 4.53
CA ARG A 94 -14.33 -13.38 4.12
C ARG A 94 -14.35 -12.23 5.14
N GLU A 95 -14.00 -12.48 6.40
CA GLU A 95 -13.83 -11.41 7.39
C GLU A 95 -12.81 -10.36 6.92
N ARG A 96 -11.82 -10.78 6.12
CA ARG A 96 -10.80 -9.91 5.54
C ARG A 96 -11.34 -8.82 4.61
N GLY A 97 -12.57 -8.94 4.14
CA GLY A 97 -13.25 -7.95 3.30
C GLY A 97 -14.38 -7.20 4.00
N GLY A 98 -14.60 -7.39 5.30
CA GLY A 98 -15.72 -6.78 6.03
C GLY A 98 -15.75 -5.25 5.95
N MET A 99 -14.59 -4.60 5.91
CA MET A 99 -14.48 -3.14 5.82
C MET A 99 -14.67 -2.58 4.40
N LEU A 100 -14.76 -3.41 3.35
CA LEU A 100 -14.92 -2.94 1.97
C LEU A 100 -16.24 -2.17 1.75
N SER A 101 -17.28 -2.47 2.56
CA SER A 101 -18.55 -1.71 2.54
C SER A 101 -18.40 -0.23 2.92
N LEU A 102 -17.30 0.16 3.56
CA LEU A 102 -16.95 1.55 3.91
C LEU A 102 -16.45 2.36 2.70
N LYS A 103 -16.26 1.70 1.55
CA LYS A 103 -15.83 2.28 0.28
C LYS A 103 -14.56 3.14 0.40
N PRO A 104 -13.43 2.56 0.87
CA PRO A 104 -12.14 3.21 0.71
C PRO A 104 -11.84 3.39 -0.78
N ASP A 105 -10.87 4.24 -1.13
CA ASP A 105 -10.46 4.43 -2.53
C ASP A 105 -9.84 3.17 -3.12
N MET A 106 -9.05 2.46 -2.31
CA MET A 106 -8.32 1.25 -2.69
C MET A 106 -8.36 0.19 -1.60
N ALA A 107 -8.06 -1.04 -1.97
CA ALA A 107 -7.80 -2.12 -1.03
C ALA A 107 -6.70 -3.04 -1.57
N SER A 108 -5.91 -3.66 -0.69
CA SER A 108 -4.89 -4.63 -1.12
C SER A 108 -5.53 -5.96 -1.55
N LEU A 109 -4.94 -6.60 -2.56
CA LEU A 109 -5.38 -7.89 -3.09
C LEU A 109 -4.17 -8.76 -3.43
N ALA A 110 -3.81 -9.70 -2.56
CA ALA A 110 -2.85 -10.73 -2.92
C ALA A 110 -3.53 -11.79 -3.80
N THR A 111 -3.00 -12.01 -5.01
CA THR A 111 -3.61 -12.90 -6.01
C THR A 111 -3.11 -14.34 -5.96
N GLY A 112 -2.48 -14.74 -4.86
CA GLY A 112 -2.02 -16.10 -4.60
C GLY A 112 -1.52 -16.26 -3.17
N SER A 113 -1.40 -17.50 -2.72
CA SER A 113 -0.86 -17.85 -1.40
C SER A 113 0.66 -17.83 -1.40
N VAL A 114 1.27 -17.54 -0.26
CA VAL A 114 2.71 -17.54 -0.07
C VAL A 114 3.07 -17.97 1.36
N ASN A 115 4.24 -18.60 1.51
CA ASN A 115 4.73 -18.99 2.81
C ASN A 115 5.46 -17.82 3.48
N PHE A 116 4.87 -17.25 4.53
CA PHE A 116 5.57 -16.36 5.44
C PHE A 116 6.37 -17.16 6.48
N PRO A 117 7.29 -16.53 7.22
CA PRO A 117 8.20 -17.26 8.13
C PRO A 117 7.50 -18.15 9.16
N THR A 118 6.32 -17.77 9.61
CA THR A 118 5.61 -18.44 10.72
C THR A 118 4.23 -18.96 10.35
N ARG A 119 3.77 -18.72 9.11
CA ARG A 119 2.44 -19.14 8.64
C ARG A 119 2.34 -19.09 7.12
N VAL A 120 1.40 -19.84 6.57
CA VAL A 120 0.95 -19.60 5.21
C VAL A 120 0.11 -18.31 5.19
N TYR A 121 0.40 -17.42 4.26
CA TYR A 121 -0.52 -16.34 3.89
C TYR A 121 -1.47 -16.92 2.84
N ASP A 122 -2.59 -17.43 3.31
CA ASP A 122 -3.55 -18.13 2.49
C ASP A 122 -4.41 -17.16 1.67
N ASN A 123 -4.39 -17.33 0.35
CA ASN A 123 -5.19 -16.61 -0.61
C ASN A 123 -5.68 -17.62 -1.64
N SER A 124 -6.68 -18.43 -1.24
CA SER A 124 -7.28 -19.40 -2.15
C SER A 124 -7.94 -18.70 -3.35
N PRO A 125 -8.02 -19.34 -4.53
CA PRO A 125 -8.66 -18.74 -5.70
C PRO A 125 -10.08 -18.25 -5.41
N GLU A 126 -10.87 -19.00 -4.63
CA GLU A 126 -12.22 -18.60 -4.23
C GLU A 126 -12.22 -17.30 -3.40
N LEU A 127 -11.29 -17.16 -2.47
CA LEU A 127 -11.19 -15.96 -1.64
C LEU A 127 -10.74 -14.76 -2.46
N VAL A 128 -9.75 -14.94 -3.33
CA VAL A 128 -9.27 -13.89 -4.25
C VAL A 128 -10.41 -13.40 -5.14
N ASP A 129 -11.18 -14.30 -5.72
CA ASP A 129 -12.32 -13.98 -6.57
C ASP A 129 -13.41 -13.24 -5.79
N TRP A 130 -13.71 -13.67 -4.56
CA TRP A 130 -14.69 -13.02 -3.72
C TRP A 130 -14.25 -11.60 -3.36
N LEU A 131 -13.00 -11.40 -2.91
CA LEU A 131 -12.46 -10.07 -2.58
C LEU A 131 -12.47 -9.14 -3.80
N ALA A 132 -12.03 -9.61 -4.97
CA ALA A 132 -12.04 -8.84 -6.20
C ALA A 132 -13.46 -8.41 -6.61
N ASN A 133 -14.44 -9.31 -6.48
CA ASN A 133 -15.84 -9.02 -6.77
C ASN A 133 -16.43 -8.01 -5.79
N GLU A 134 -16.12 -8.09 -4.48
CA GLU A 134 -16.57 -7.09 -3.52
C GLU A 134 -15.91 -5.72 -3.77
N MET A 135 -14.61 -5.67 -4.09
CA MET A 135 -13.95 -4.44 -4.49
C MET A 135 -14.62 -3.83 -5.72
N LYS A 136 -14.88 -4.63 -6.76
CA LYS A 136 -15.60 -4.20 -7.96
C LYS A 136 -17.01 -3.69 -7.64
N ARG A 137 -17.75 -4.39 -6.79
CA ARG A 137 -19.12 -4.03 -6.35
C ARG A 137 -19.16 -2.66 -5.68
N TYR A 138 -18.16 -2.34 -4.87
CA TYR A 138 -18.09 -1.07 -4.14
C TYR A 138 -17.31 0.03 -4.86
N GLY A 139 -16.80 -0.23 -6.08
CA GLY A 139 -16.02 0.73 -6.85
C GLY A 139 -14.63 1.00 -6.28
N ILE A 140 -14.07 0.04 -5.56
CA ILE A 140 -12.75 0.11 -4.92
C ILE A 140 -11.68 -0.38 -5.90
N LYS A 141 -10.59 0.37 -6.07
CA LYS A 141 -9.46 -0.08 -6.90
C LYS A 141 -8.58 -1.06 -6.14
N PRO A 142 -8.36 -2.28 -6.65
CA PRO A 142 -7.37 -3.18 -6.09
C PRO A 142 -5.95 -2.66 -6.27
N GLU A 143 -5.11 -2.71 -5.23
CA GLU A 143 -3.65 -2.80 -5.36
C GLU A 143 -3.26 -4.26 -5.23
N VAL A 144 -2.71 -4.82 -6.30
CA VAL A 144 -2.26 -6.21 -6.29
C VAL A 144 -0.94 -6.31 -5.54
N GLU A 145 -0.93 -6.98 -4.39
CA GLU A 145 0.30 -7.29 -3.65
C GLU A 145 0.93 -8.56 -4.23
N ALA A 146 2.01 -8.41 -4.98
CA ALA A 146 2.73 -9.50 -5.61
C ALA A 146 3.95 -9.88 -4.76
N PHE A 147 3.83 -10.99 -4.03
CA PHE A 147 4.92 -11.63 -3.27
C PHE A 147 5.67 -12.68 -4.10
N ASP A 148 5.16 -12.99 -5.28
CA ASP A 148 5.68 -13.99 -6.19
C ASP A 148 5.34 -13.60 -7.64
N LEU A 149 6.16 -14.07 -8.59
CA LEU A 149 5.97 -13.77 -10.00
C LEU A 149 4.63 -14.26 -10.55
N SER A 150 4.16 -15.42 -10.09
CA SER A 150 2.88 -16.00 -10.51
C SER A 150 1.70 -15.08 -10.24
N MET A 151 1.77 -14.27 -9.18
CA MET A 151 0.73 -13.31 -8.80
C MET A 151 0.57 -12.19 -9.83
N ILE A 152 1.65 -11.81 -10.55
CA ILE A 152 1.59 -10.83 -11.64
C ILE A 152 0.83 -11.40 -12.84
N PHE A 153 1.08 -12.67 -13.18
CA PHE A 153 0.35 -13.35 -14.26
C PHE A 153 -1.13 -13.52 -13.91
N GLN A 154 -1.43 -13.90 -12.67
CA GLN A 154 -2.80 -14.03 -12.18
C GLN A 154 -3.53 -12.68 -12.23
N ALA A 155 -2.91 -11.60 -11.77
CA ALA A 155 -3.48 -10.26 -11.84
C ALA A 155 -3.79 -9.83 -13.28
N ALA A 156 -2.87 -10.09 -14.23
CA ALA A 156 -3.09 -9.81 -15.63
C ALA A 156 -4.24 -10.63 -16.23
N ALA A 157 -4.38 -11.90 -15.85
CA ALA A 157 -5.51 -12.72 -16.25
C ALA A 157 -6.83 -12.18 -15.67
N MET A 158 -6.85 -11.80 -14.40
CA MET A 158 -8.02 -11.19 -13.75
C MET A 158 -8.41 -9.83 -14.35
N GLN A 159 -7.45 -9.05 -14.83
CA GLN A 159 -7.71 -7.82 -15.58
C GLN A 159 -8.36 -8.15 -16.93
N LYS A 160 -7.79 -9.10 -17.66
CA LYS A 160 -8.27 -9.50 -18.99
C LYS A 160 -9.71 -10.02 -18.97
N ASP A 161 -10.10 -10.77 -17.94
CA ASP A 161 -11.45 -11.33 -17.79
C ASP A 161 -12.42 -10.39 -17.04
N GLY A 162 -11.97 -9.18 -16.67
CA GLY A 162 -12.80 -8.13 -16.08
C GLY A 162 -13.10 -8.29 -14.58
N ARG A 163 -12.41 -9.20 -13.87
CA ARG A 163 -12.47 -9.28 -12.41
C ARG A 163 -11.78 -8.10 -11.75
N ILE A 164 -10.67 -7.60 -12.33
CA ILE A 164 -10.04 -6.33 -11.95
C ILE A 164 -10.29 -5.31 -13.05
N PRO A 165 -11.16 -4.31 -12.83
CA PRO A 165 -11.48 -3.31 -13.85
C PRO A 165 -10.38 -2.25 -13.99
N GLY A 166 -10.26 -1.68 -15.21
CA GLY A 166 -9.30 -0.62 -15.50
C GLY A 166 -7.84 -1.11 -15.61
N HIS A 167 -6.89 -0.21 -15.51
CA HIS A 167 -5.47 -0.57 -15.50
C HIS A 167 -5.05 -1.10 -14.13
N LEU A 168 -4.11 -2.04 -14.13
CA LEU A 168 -3.57 -2.61 -12.89
C LEU A 168 -2.74 -1.56 -12.12
N HIS A 169 -2.78 -1.68 -10.81
CA HIS A 169 -1.76 -1.14 -9.91
C HIS A 169 -1.18 -2.31 -9.11
N VAL A 170 0.12 -2.54 -9.25
CA VAL A 170 0.78 -3.71 -8.66
C VAL A 170 1.87 -3.27 -7.70
N GLN A 171 1.88 -3.80 -6.50
CA GLN A 171 2.95 -3.63 -5.54
C GLN A 171 3.85 -4.85 -5.55
N PHE A 172 5.13 -4.67 -5.86
CA PHE A 172 6.15 -5.72 -5.76
C PHE A 172 6.70 -5.75 -4.35
N VAL A 173 6.29 -6.75 -3.56
CA VAL A 173 6.72 -6.91 -2.17
C VAL A 173 7.90 -7.85 -2.11
N MET A 174 9.07 -7.32 -1.72
CA MET A 174 10.32 -8.07 -1.68
C MET A 174 10.98 -7.99 -0.29
N GLY A 175 11.74 -9.04 0.06
CA GLY A 175 12.45 -9.12 1.33
C GLY A 175 11.67 -9.80 2.46
N VAL A 176 10.47 -10.29 2.19
CA VAL A 176 9.77 -11.19 3.12
C VAL A 176 10.45 -12.56 3.06
N ARG A 177 10.90 -13.06 4.21
CA ARG A 177 11.51 -14.38 4.30
C ARG A 177 10.56 -15.47 3.78
N ASN A 178 11.07 -16.41 2.98
CA ASN A 178 10.35 -17.47 2.28
C ASN A 178 9.46 -17.00 1.10
N ALA A 179 9.50 -15.70 0.75
CA ALA A 179 8.96 -15.14 -0.48
C ALA A 179 10.11 -14.61 -1.35
N MET A 180 9.86 -13.65 -2.26
CA MET A 180 10.90 -13.11 -3.13
C MET A 180 11.96 -12.34 -2.32
N PRO A 181 13.25 -12.68 -2.48
CA PRO A 181 14.35 -11.91 -1.90
C PRO A 181 14.49 -10.56 -2.59
N VAL A 182 15.21 -9.64 -1.96
CA VAL A 182 15.63 -8.39 -2.59
C VAL A 182 16.79 -8.70 -3.53
N ASP A 183 16.46 -8.88 -4.80
CA ASP A 183 17.37 -9.17 -5.89
C ASP A 183 17.06 -8.27 -7.08
N ARG A 184 18.06 -7.58 -7.61
CA ARG A 184 17.88 -6.56 -8.64
C ARG A 184 17.37 -7.16 -9.95
N ASP A 185 17.94 -8.29 -10.38
CA ASP A 185 17.56 -8.92 -11.65
C ASP A 185 16.12 -9.43 -11.59
N VAL A 186 15.71 -9.99 -10.45
CA VAL A 186 14.33 -10.41 -10.20
C VAL A 186 13.39 -9.21 -10.23
N PHE A 187 13.75 -8.09 -9.59
CA PHE A 187 12.93 -6.88 -9.59
C PHE A 187 12.73 -6.32 -11.01
N GLU A 188 13.81 -6.21 -11.79
CA GLU A 188 13.73 -5.79 -13.20
C GLU A 188 12.89 -6.75 -14.04
N PHE A 189 12.99 -8.04 -13.77
CA PHE A 189 12.20 -9.04 -14.45
C PHE A 189 10.70 -8.88 -14.11
N TYR A 190 10.34 -8.54 -12.88
CA TYR A 190 8.96 -8.23 -12.49
C TYR A 190 8.43 -7.01 -13.24
N VAL A 191 9.19 -5.93 -13.28
CA VAL A 191 8.83 -4.71 -14.01
C VAL A 191 8.64 -5.01 -15.50
N LYS A 192 9.59 -5.72 -16.11
CA LYS A 192 9.52 -6.12 -17.52
C LYS A 192 8.32 -7.03 -17.80
N THR A 193 8.04 -7.97 -16.91
CA THR A 193 6.90 -8.88 -17.04
C THR A 193 5.59 -8.14 -16.95
N LEU A 194 5.41 -7.24 -15.96
CA LEU A 194 4.20 -6.46 -15.82
C LEU A 194 3.97 -5.56 -17.05
N LYS A 195 4.99 -4.86 -17.51
CA LYS A 195 4.89 -4.01 -18.72
C LYS A 195 4.50 -4.79 -19.97
N ARG A 196 4.96 -6.03 -20.11
CA ARG A 196 4.57 -6.92 -21.22
C ARG A 196 3.12 -7.39 -21.14
N LEU A 197 2.64 -7.71 -19.93
CA LEU A 197 1.30 -8.28 -19.71
C LEU A 197 0.21 -7.19 -19.63
N SER A 198 0.52 -6.05 -19.07
CA SER A 198 -0.39 -4.91 -18.87
C SER A 198 0.39 -3.58 -19.07
N PRO A 199 0.57 -3.11 -20.30
CA PRO A 199 1.41 -1.94 -20.62
C PRO A 199 1.02 -0.66 -19.89
N GLU A 200 -0.26 -0.49 -19.58
CA GLU A 200 -0.82 0.67 -18.87
C GLU A 200 -0.74 0.56 -17.33
N ALA A 201 -0.23 -0.58 -16.83
CA ALA A 201 -0.14 -0.79 -15.38
C ALA A 201 0.82 0.21 -14.74
N THR A 202 0.42 0.73 -13.59
CA THR A 202 1.30 1.42 -12.64
C THR A 202 1.79 0.43 -11.58
N TRP A 203 2.90 0.74 -10.92
CA TRP A 203 3.44 -0.17 -9.92
C TRP A 203 4.26 0.55 -8.86
N THR A 204 4.36 -0.08 -7.69
CA THR A 204 5.09 0.38 -6.51
C THR A 204 6.07 -0.71 -6.07
N GLY A 205 7.29 -0.35 -5.68
CA GLY A 205 8.20 -1.26 -5.00
C GLY A 205 8.08 -1.11 -3.48
N ALA A 206 7.96 -2.23 -2.78
CA ALA A 206 7.88 -2.32 -1.33
C ALA A 206 8.96 -3.25 -0.79
N GLY A 207 9.97 -2.69 -0.15
CA GLY A 207 11.05 -3.43 0.50
C GLY A 207 10.81 -3.59 2.00
N ILE A 208 10.96 -4.80 2.51
CA ILE A 208 10.71 -5.09 3.92
C ILE A 208 12.00 -4.95 4.74
N GLY A 209 11.90 -4.31 5.91
CA GLY A 209 12.99 -4.08 6.83
C GLY A 209 14.08 -3.17 6.24
N LYS A 210 15.32 -3.58 6.36
CA LYS A 210 16.50 -2.81 5.92
C LYS A 210 16.51 -2.47 4.42
N ASP A 211 15.73 -3.18 3.61
CA ASP A 211 15.72 -3.07 2.16
C ASP A 211 14.67 -2.06 1.64
N GLN A 212 13.93 -1.38 2.51
CA GLN A 212 12.91 -0.39 2.14
C GLN A 212 13.48 0.71 1.21
N LEU A 213 14.60 1.33 1.59
CA LEU A 213 15.25 2.37 0.76
C LEU A 213 15.85 1.80 -0.53
N THR A 214 16.35 0.58 -0.51
CA THR A 214 16.88 -0.08 -1.72
C THR A 214 15.79 -0.23 -2.76
N LEU A 215 14.61 -0.73 -2.36
CA LEU A 215 13.48 -0.87 -3.28
C LEU A 215 12.94 0.48 -3.74
N ALA A 216 12.92 1.50 -2.87
CA ALA A 216 12.53 2.85 -3.26
C ALA A 216 13.46 3.41 -4.35
N ARG A 217 14.78 3.27 -4.22
CA ARG A 217 15.76 3.67 -5.25
C ARG A 217 15.51 2.95 -6.57
N TRP A 218 15.40 1.64 -6.55
CA TRP A 218 15.16 0.86 -7.77
C TRP A 218 13.81 1.22 -8.43
N SER A 219 12.79 1.51 -7.62
CA SER A 219 11.49 1.95 -8.14
C SER A 219 11.59 3.28 -8.85
N LEU A 220 12.28 4.27 -8.25
CA LEU A 220 12.48 5.59 -8.86
C LEU A 220 13.26 5.50 -10.17
N GLU A 221 14.32 4.72 -10.18
CA GLU A 221 15.18 4.49 -11.34
C GLU A 221 14.42 3.86 -12.51
N LEU A 222 13.54 2.90 -12.24
CA LEU A 222 12.80 2.18 -13.28
C LEU A 222 11.42 2.79 -13.60
N GLY A 223 11.09 3.95 -13.01
CA GLY A 223 9.87 4.70 -13.30
C GLY A 223 8.62 4.26 -12.54
N GLY A 224 8.78 3.50 -11.46
CA GLY A 224 7.70 3.10 -10.55
C GLY A 224 7.44 4.12 -9.44
N HIS A 225 6.63 3.72 -8.47
CA HIS A 225 6.27 4.47 -7.29
C HIS A 225 6.91 3.87 -6.05
N CYS A 226 6.84 4.56 -4.90
CA CYS A 226 7.50 4.14 -3.66
C CYS A 226 6.50 3.84 -2.56
N ARG A 227 6.78 2.79 -1.78
CA ARG A 227 6.13 2.55 -0.49
C ARG A 227 7.17 2.66 0.62
N THR A 228 6.77 3.30 1.72
CA THR A 228 7.55 3.47 2.96
C THR A 228 6.63 3.38 4.18
N GLY A 229 7.17 3.40 5.38
CA GLY A 229 6.40 3.46 6.61
C GLY A 229 6.83 2.44 7.65
N LEU A 230 6.33 2.64 8.87
CA LEU A 230 6.68 1.85 10.06
C LEU A 230 6.15 0.40 10.01
N GLU A 231 5.19 0.12 9.16
CA GLU A 231 4.75 -1.25 8.88
C GLU A 231 5.87 -2.12 8.34
N ASP A 232 6.61 -1.58 7.38
CA ASP A 232 7.62 -2.32 6.63
C ASP A 232 9.00 -2.20 7.25
N ASN A 233 9.33 -1.04 7.84
CA ASN A 233 10.62 -0.77 8.47
C ASN A 233 10.48 0.25 9.61
N VAL A 234 10.95 -0.12 10.79
CA VAL A 234 10.90 0.73 11.99
C VAL A 234 12.13 1.65 12.13
N ARG A 235 13.02 1.73 11.13
CA ARG A 235 14.30 2.44 11.18
C ARG A 235 14.48 3.43 10.03
N LEU A 236 15.16 4.54 10.29
CA LEU A 236 15.65 5.45 9.26
C LEU A 236 16.92 4.92 8.57
N ASP A 237 17.80 4.32 9.37
CA ASP A 237 19.05 3.73 8.94
C ASP A 237 19.40 2.51 9.80
N LYS A 238 20.62 1.98 9.67
CA LYS A 238 21.06 0.76 10.37
C LYS A 238 20.99 0.87 11.90
N THR A 239 21.12 2.07 12.45
CA THR A 239 21.28 2.33 13.90
C THR A 239 20.14 3.11 14.51
N THR A 240 19.47 3.96 13.73
CA THR A 240 18.50 4.97 14.20
C THR A 240 17.07 4.48 13.98
N LEU A 241 16.27 4.45 15.03
CA LEU A 241 14.82 4.25 14.90
C LEU A 241 14.19 5.44 14.14
N ALA A 242 13.23 5.16 13.29
CA ALA A 242 12.46 6.20 12.63
C ALA A 242 11.59 6.94 13.68
N PRO A 243 11.70 8.28 13.79
CA PRO A 243 10.92 9.01 14.78
C PRO A 243 9.44 9.08 14.45
N SER A 244 9.06 8.85 13.18
CA SER A 244 7.66 8.86 12.71
C SER A 244 7.54 8.30 11.29
N ASN A 245 6.32 8.02 10.85
CA ASN A 245 6.00 7.76 9.45
C ASN A 245 6.33 8.98 8.56
N ALA A 246 6.05 10.19 9.03
CA ALA A 246 6.39 11.42 8.31
C ALA A 246 7.88 11.55 8.01
N ALA A 247 8.77 11.14 8.94
CA ALA A 247 10.21 11.15 8.71
C ALA A 247 10.63 10.18 7.59
N LEU A 248 10.04 9.00 7.52
CA LEU A 248 10.27 8.02 6.45
C LEU A 248 9.74 8.55 5.10
N VAL A 249 8.58 9.19 5.10
CA VAL A 249 8.02 9.86 3.91
C VAL A 249 8.94 10.98 3.44
N ALA A 250 9.37 11.86 4.33
CA ALA A 250 10.29 12.95 3.99
C ALA A 250 11.63 12.45 3.44
N GLN A 251 12.14 11.32 3.96
CA GLN A 251 13.32 10.65 3.41
C GLN A 251 13.07 10.17 1.98
N THR A 252 11.91 9.56 1.71
CA THR A 252 11.53 9.08 0.37
C THR A 252 11.26 10.24 -0.59
N ALA A 253 10.69 11.35 -0.11
CA ALA A 253 10.47 12.56 -0.93
C ALA A 253 11.79 13.16 -1.40
N ARG A 254 12.79 13.31 -0.50
CA ARG A 254 14.14 13.73 -0.88
C ARG A 254 14.79 12.77 -1.87
N LEU A 255 14.57 11.48 -1.68
CA LEU A 255 15.07 10.49 -2.63
C LEU A 255 14.47 10.68 -4.03
N CYS A 256 13.19 11.05 -4.15
CA CYS A 256 12.60 11.37 -5.45
C CYS A 256 13.38 12.47 -6.18
N GLU A 257 13.82 13.52 -5.47
CA GLU A 257 14.58 14.63 -6.05
C GLU A 257 15.94 14.16 -6.59
N GLU A 258 16.63 13.22 -5.91
CA GLU A 258 17.90 12.64 -6.38
C GLU A 258 17.76 11.96 -7.76
N PHE A 259 16.56 11.46 -8.10
CA PHE A 259 16.25 10.82 -9.38
C PHE A 259 15.52 11.76 -10.35
N GLY A 260 15.52 13.09 -10.11
CA GLY A 260 14.83 14.05 -10.96
C GLY A 260 13.31 13.89 -10.98
N ARG A 261 12.75 13.24 -9.95
CA ARG A 261 11.31 13.01 -9.77
C ARG A 261 10.80 13.84 -8.60
N LYS A 262 9.50 14.01 -8.51
CA LYS A 262 8.87 14.71 -7.37
C LYS A 262 7.66 13.93 -6.85
N PRO A 263 7.34 14.04 -5.57
CA PRO A 263 6.11 13.51 -5.02
C PRO A 263 4.90 14.03 -5.81
N ALA A 264 3.99 13.13 -6.16
CA ALA A 264 2.72 13.50 -6.78
C ALA A 264 1.81 14.15 -5.73
N THR A 265 1.08 15.18 -6.11
CA THR A 265 -0.04 15.67 -5.31
C THR A 265 -1.16 14.63 -5.25
N ALA A 266 -2.08 14.74 -4.29
CA ALA A 266 -3.22 13.83 -4.18
C ALA A 266 -4.05 13.78 -5.49
N ALA A 267 -4.27 14.92 -6.14
CA ALA A 267 -4.99 14.98 -7.42
C ALA A 267 -4.22 14.28 -8.57
N GLU A 268 -2.90 14.46 -8.62
CA GLU A 268 -2.04 13.79 -9.59
C GLU A 268 -1.99 12.27 -9.36
N ALA A 269 -1.87 11.85 -8.09
CA ALA A 269 -1.87 10.44 -7.71
C ALA A 269 -3.20 9.76 -8.07
N ARG A 270 -4.33 10.40 -7.80
CA ARG A 270 -5.66 9.88 -8.19
C ARG A 270 -5.76 9.71 -9.70
N ARG A 271 -5.29 10.67 -10.48
CA ARG A 271 -5.26 10.57 -11.95
C ARG A 271 -4.37 9.43 -12.43
N LEU A 272 -3.17 9.29 -11.86
CA LEU A 272 -2.23 8.20 -12.19
C LEU A 272 -2.82 6.82 -11.88
N LEU A 273 -3.60 6.72 -10.81
CA LEU A 273 -4.25 5.48 -10.40
C LEU A 273 -5.62 5.27 -11.06
N GLY A 274 -6.14 6.22 -11.84
CA GLY A 274 -7.47 6.13 -12.44
C GLY A 274 -8.61 6.18 -11.41
N LEU A 275 -8.39 6.85 -10.29
CA LEU A 275 -9.39 7.09 -9.26
C LEU A 275 -10.21 8.34 -9.59
N ALA A 276 -11.46 8.36 -9.12
CA ALA A 276 -12.30 9.56 -9.21
C ALA A 276 -11.63 10.76 -8.50
N PRO A 277 -11.79 11.99 -9.02
CA PRO A 277 -11.38 13.18 -8.29
C PRO A 277 -12.02 13.24 -6.90
N VAL A 278 -11.32 13.85 -5.94
CA VAL A 278 -11.94 14.15 -4.64
C VAL A 278 -13.15 15.05 -4.88
N PRO A 279 -14.33 14.70 -4.36
CA PRO A 279 -15.48 15.62 -4.41
C PRO A 279 -15.08 16.97 -3.81
N ALA A 280 -15.40 18.07 -4.49
CA ALA A 280 -15.19 19.38 -3.91
C ALA A 280 -15.89 19.40 -2.54
N VAL A 281 -15.14 19.70 -1.48
CA VAL A 281 -15.72 19.93 -0.16
C VAL A 281 -16.68 21.09 -0.34
N GLN A 282 -17.99 20.85 -0.26
CA GLN A 282 -18.94 21.93 -0.13
C GLN A 282 -18.53 22.69 1.12
N ALA A 283 -18.00 23.90 0.92
CA ALA A 283 -17.74 24.80 2.04
C ALA A 283 -19.06 24.91 2.80
N ALA A 284 -19.06 24.44 4.04
CA ALA A 284 -20.21 24.65 4.93
C ALA A 284 -20.40 26.15 5.04
N ALA A 285 -21.56 26.62 4.55
CA ALA A 285 -22.00 27.99 4.65
C ALA A 285 -22.32 28.33 6.12
#